data_0b05e69dcdca344a3ccae498c9820e73
#
_entry.id   0b05e69dcdca344a3ccae498c9820e73
#
_cell.length_a   1.000
_cell.length_b   1.000
_cell.length_c   1.000
_cell.angle_alpha   90.00
_cell.angle_beta   90.00
_cell.angle_gamma   90.00
#
_symmetry.space_group_name_H-M   'P 1'
#
loop_
_entity.id
_entity.type
_entity.pdbx_description
1 polymer ?
#
loop_
_entity_poly.entity_id
_entity_poly.type
_entity_poly.pdbx_seq_one_letter_code
_entity_poly.pdbx_strand_id
1 'polypeptide(L)' 'MSYFKHDTAIVDEGAEIGLDSRVWHWAHVCSGAKVGSGVSLGQNVFVGNKVTIGDKCKIQNNVSVYDNVHLEEGVFCGPS' A
#
# COMPACT_ATOMS: atom_id res chain seq x y z
N MET A 1 -9.59 8.48 11.13
CA MET A 1 -9.74 8.32 9.93
C MET A 1 -8.66 8.71 9.08
N SER A 2 -7.45 8.61 9.44
CA SER A 2 -6.40 9.02 8.57
C SER A 2 -5.28 8.01 8.58
N TYR A 3 -4.48 8.11 7.57
CA TYR A 3 -3.27 7.33 7.44
C TYR A 3 -2.11 8.32 7.23
N PHE A 4 -0.89 7.83 7.39
CA PHE A 4 0.29 8.65 7.15
C PHE A 4 0.75 8.49 5.71
N LYS A 5 0.94 9.60 5.02
CA LYS A 5 1.51 9.60 3.68
C LYS A 5 2.69 10.55 3.66
N HIS A 6 3.87 10.03 3.35
CA HIS A 6 5.04 10.88 3.21
C HIS A 6 4.83 11.82 2.02
N ASP A 7 5.42 13.00 2.07
CA ASP A 7 5.23 14.02 1.04
C ASP A 7 5.61 13.53 -0.36
N THR A 8 6.57 12.63 -0.46
CA THR A 8 7.01 12.12 -1.75
C THR A 8 6.15 10.99 -2.28
N ALA A 9 5.27 10.43 -1.46
CA ALA A 9 4.42 9.33 -1.91
C ALA A 9 3.27 9.85 -2.73
N ILE A 10 2.80 9.03 -3.66
CA ILE A 10 1.67 9.37 -4.51
C ILE A 10 0.55 8.38 -4.28
N VAL A 11 -0.59 8.88 -3.87
CA VAL A 11 -1.80 8.07 -3.73
C VAL A 11 -2.80 8.63 -4.72
N ASP A 12 -3.08 7.86 -5.77
CA ASP A 12 -3.96 8.34 -6.83
C ASP A 12 -5.39 8.49 -6.31
N GLU A 13 -6.11 9.40 -6.93
CA GLU A 13 -7.51 9.58 -6.59
C GLU A 13 -8.24 8.27 -6.86
N GLY A 14 -9.13 7.87 -5.96
CA GLY A 14 -9.84 6.61 -6.09
C GLY A 14 -9.20 5.45 -5.34
N ALA A 15 -7.98 5.63 -4.83
CA ALA A 15 -7.40 4.64 -3.94
C ALA A 15 -7.97 4.80 -2.54
N GLU A 16 -8.14 3.70 -1.83
CA GLU A 16 -8.65 3.71 -0.46
C GLU A 16 -7.60 3.15 0.46
N ILE A 17 -7.27 3.88 1.51
CA ILE A 17 -6.26 3.46 2.48
C ILE A 17 -6.84 3.55 3.87
N GLY A 18 -6.77 2.45 4.60
CA GLY A 18 -7.40 2.35 5.90
C GLY A 18 -6.66 3.09 6.99
N LEU A 19 -7.29 3.12 8.16
CA LEU A 19 -6.82 3.85 9.32
C LEU A 19 -5.46 3.32 9.78
N ASP A 20 -4.60 4.21 10.19
CA ASP A 20 -3.27 3.89 10.75
C ASP A 20 -2.31 3.20 9.79
N SER A 21 -2.62 3.17 8.52
CA SER A 21 -1.67 2.68 7.53
C SER A 21 -0.62 3.75 7.26
N ARG A 22 0.53 3.34 6.74
CA ARG A 22 1.65 4.24 6.48
C ARG A 22 2.18 4.03 5.08
N VAL A 23 2.29 5.12 4.33
CA VAL A 23 2.79 5.11 2.97
C VAL A 23 4.08 5.92 2.97
N TRP A 24 5.19 5.26 2.76
CA TRP A 24 6.50 5.87 2.93
C TRP A 24 7.02 6.51 1.64
N HIS A 25 8.30 6.85 1.61
CA HIS A 25 8.93 7.64 0.55
C HIS A 25 8.74 7.00 -0.82
N TRP A 26 8.34 7.79 -1.78
CA TRP A 26 8.28 7.40 -3.20
C TRP A 26 7.33 6.24 -3.49
N ALA A 27 6.51 5.86 -2.56
CA ALA A 27 5.52 4.81 -2.81
C ALA A 27 4.42 5.36 -3.72
N HIS A 28 3.83 4.49 -4.53
CA HIS A 28 2.76 4.89 -5.43
C HIS A 28 1.62 3.89 -5.32
N VAL A 29 0.46 4.38 -4.91
CA VAL A 29 -0.76 3.56 -4.81
C VAL A 29 -1.69 4.00 -5.91
N CYS A 30 -2.01 3.10 -6.82
CA CYS A 30 -2.82 3.43 -7.98
C CYS A 30 -4.30 3.49 -7.65
N SER A 31 -5.03 4.14 -8.54
CA SER A 31 -6.48 4.25 -8.44
C SER A 31 -7.11 2.87 -8.36
N GLY A 32 -8.15 2.73 -7.57
CA GLY A 32 -8.88 1.46 -7.44
C GLY A 32 -8.25 0.48 -6.48
N ALA A 33 -7.06 0.77 -5.95
CA ALA A 33 -6.47 -0.08 -4.92
C ALA A 33 -7.19 0.10 -3.61
N LYS A 34 -7.32 -0.97 -2.84
CA LYS A 34 -7.93 -0.92 -1.51
C LYS A 34 -6.94 -1.48 -0.51
N VAL A 35 -6.43 -0.62 0.33
CA VAL A 35 -5.44 -0.97 1.35
C VAL A 35 -6.12 -0.94 2.70
N GLY A 36 -5.98 -2.00 3.45
CA GLY A 36 -6.62 -2.11 4.76
C GLY A 36 -6.00 -1.22 5.81
N SER A 37 -6.33 -1.48 7.06
CA SER A 37 -5.86 -0.71 8.20
C SER A 37 -4.57 -1.28 8.73
N GLY A 38 -3.71 -0.41 9.26
CA GLY A 38 -2.46 -0.84 9.88
C GLY A 38 -1.45 -1.42 8.91
N VAL A 39 -1.57 -1.08 7.64
CA VAL A 39 -0.67 -1.58 6.58
C VAL A 39 0.52 -0.65 6.48
N SER A 40 1.70 -1.23 6.28
CA SER A 40 2.91 -0.45 6.06
C SER A 40 3.38 -0.68 4.63
N LEU A 41 3.45 0.39 3.84
CA LEU A 41 3.98 0.35 2.48
C LEU A 41 5.32 1.06 2.49
N GLY A 42 6.38 0.32 2.34
CA GLY A 42 7.73 0.85 2.44
C GLY A 42 8.13 1.73 1.27
N GLN A 43 9.40 2.06 1.23
CA GLN A 43 9.95 2.96 0.24
C GLN A 43 9.89 2.36 -1.15
N ASN A 44 9.48 3.15 -2.14
CA ASN A 44 9.39 2.70 -3.54
C ASN A 44 8.46 1.52 -3.76
N VAL A 45 7.47 1.35 -2.91
CA VAL A 45 6.48 0.29 -3.10
C VAL A 45 5.49 0.73 -4.16
N PHE A 46 5.19 -0.15 -5.11
CA PHE A 46 4.18 0.12 -6.12
C PHE A 46 2.96 -0.77 -5.86
N VAL A 47 1.80 -0.16 -5.77
CA VAL A 47 0.53 -0.89 -5.59
C VAL A 47 -0.34 -0.59 -6.80
N GLY A 48 -0.58 -1.60 -7.62
CA GLY A 48 -1.29 -1.43 -8.88
C GLY A 48 -2.78 -1.23 -8.73
N ASN A 49 -3.46 -1.12 -9.87
CA ASN A 49 -4.90 -0.91 -9.88
C ASN A 49 -5.63 -2.17 -9.40
N LYS A 50 -6.74 -1.98 -8.71
CA LYS A 50 -7.58 -3.08 -8.27
C LYS A 50 -6.86 -4.09 -7.39
N VAL A 51 -5.80 -3.66 -6.72
CA VAL A 51 -5.12 -4.48 -5.72
C VAL A 51 -5.88 -4.37 -4.42
N THR A 52 -5.98 -5.47 -3.70
CA THR A 52 -6.57 -5.45 -2.37
C THR A 52 -5.51 -5.93 -1.39
N ILE A 53 -5.24 -5.14 -0.38
CA ILE A 53 -4.26 -5.49 0.65
C ILE A 53 -5.00 -5.55 1.98
N GLY A 54 -5.00 -6.72 2.62
CA GLY A 54 -5.67 -6.92 3.88
C GLY A 54 -5.00 -6.15 5.02
N ASP A 55 -5.67 -6.13 6.16
CA ASP A 55 -5.18 -5.38 7.32
C ASP A 55 -3.84 -5.91 7.79
N LYS A 56 -3.02 -5.02 8.31
CA LYS A 56 -1.78 -5.37 9.00
C LYS A 56 -0.73 -6.03 8.10
N CYS A 57 -0.85 -5.87 6.80
CA CYS A 57 0.19 -6.34 5.89
C CYS A 57 1.40 -5.42 5.98
N LYS A 58 2.58 -5.98 5.74
CA LYS A 58 3.81 -5.20 5.67
C LYS A 58 4.48 -5.46 4.35
N ILE A 59 4.59 -4.44 3.55
CA ILE A 59 5.23 -4.51 2.24
C ILE A 59 6.56 -3.77 2.37
N GLN A 60 7.64 -4.50 2.23
CA GLN A 60 8.97 -3.93 2.41
C GLN A 60 9.37 -3.08 1.20
N ASN A 61 10.55 -2.46 1.30
CA ASN A 61 11.00 -1.51 0.27
C ASN A 61 11.14 -2.18 -1.09
N ASN A 62 10.83 -1.43 -2.13
CA ASN A 62 11.05 -1.81 -3.53
C ASN A 62 10.21 -3.02 -4.00
N VAL A 63 9.10 -3.29 -3.31
CA VAL A 63 8.21 -4.37 -3.74
C VAL A 63 7.13 -3.79 -4.64
N SER A 64 6.80 -4.50 -5.72
CA SER A 64 5.70 -4.13 -6.60
C SER A 64 4.58 -5.14 -6.45
N VAL A 65 3.39 -4.63 -6.17
CA VAL A 65 2.19 -5.46 -6.11
C VAL A 65 1.38 -5.11 -7.35
N TYR A 66 1.40 -6.01 -8.33
CA TYR A 66 0.82 -5.70 -9.63
C TYR A 66 -0.70 -5.78 -9.64
N ASP A 67 -1.30 -5.31 -10.71
CA ASP A 67 -2.75 -5.18 -10.81
C ASP A 67 -3.47 -6.48 -10.45
N ASN A 68 -4.61 -6.31 -9.81
CA ASN A 68 -5.52 -7.40 -9.47
C ASN A 68 -5.00 -8.41 -8.45
N VAL A 69 -3.87 -8.14 -7.80
CA VAL A 69 -3.36 -9.02 -6.74
C VAL A 69 -4.16 -8.79 -5.47
N HIS A 70 -4.42 -9.85 -4.74
CA HIS A 70 -5.09 -9.78 -3.45
C HIS A 70 -4.19 -10.36 -2.38
N LEU A 71 -3.87 -9.58 -1.37
CA LEU A 71 -3.08 -10.04 -0.23
C LEU A 71 -3.99 -10.17 0.99
N GLU A 72 -3.92 -11.32 1.63
CA GLU A 72 -4.71 -11.56 2.83
C GLU A 72 -4.18 -10.76 4.00
N GLU A 73 -4.94 -10.74 5.09
CA GLU A 73 -4.54 -10.05 6.30
C GLU A 73 -3.20 -10.58 6.80
N GLY A 74 -2.33 -9.68 7.24
CA GLY A 74 -1.09 -10.07 7.91
C GLY A 74 0.01 -10.58 7.01
N VAL A 75 -0.12 -10.44 5.69
CA VAL A 75 0.92 -10.91 4.78
C VAL A 75 2.15 -10.01 4.89
N PHE A 76 3.32 -10.62 4.87
CA PHE A 76 4.59 -9.91 4.90
C PHE A 76 5.29 -10.15 3.56
N CYS A 77 5.52 -9.08 2.81
CA CYS A 77 6.26 -9.15 1.57
C CYS A 77 7.66 -8.59 1.81
N GLY A 78 8.66 -9.43 1.71
CA GLY A 78 10.03 -9.03 1.96
C GLY A 78 10.55 -8.09 0.89
N PRO A 79 11.71 -7.47 1.11
CA PRO A 79 12.26 -6.52 0.15
C PRO A 79 12.65 -7.23 -1.13
N SER A 80 12.52 -6.52 -2.24
CA SER A 80 12.84 -7.14 -3.51
C SER A 80 14.29 -6.92 -3.90
#